data_ecae90fdc3c687c1f1d25173c47328dc
#
_entry.id   ecae90fdc3c687c1f1d25173c47328dc
#
_cell.length_a   1.000
_cell.length_b   1.000
_cell.length_c   1.000
_cell.angle_alpha   90.00
_cell.angle_beta   90.00
_cell.angle_gamma   90.00
#
_symmetry.space_group_name_H-M   'P 1'
#
loop_
_entity.id
_entity.type
_entity.pdbx_description
1 polymer ?
#
loop_
_entity_poly.entity_id
_entity_poly.type
_entity_poly.pdbx_seq_one_letter_code
_entity_poly.pdbx_strand_id
1 'polypeptide(L)'
;MRHLPVLLLLLLAVPQARAQEPGGAHGSHAHEMVVNDAALVPQGRPALVSGELTTKRFRILHTAAATVAARELAEQIESIRDGFGTILGRDWPGVTEIRLGKGRSEFEALALPGGRPPSWAVALAYPAHQIILLDAVSLHAPDGQQTLRHELAHVALGQLAKEWPRWFQEGVAQNVTGERYSITHYSALFRAVTQERVFHFEDLHDDWPDHPADVEIAYAQSAAFVAHLSAKFGPQAMGELVDAVGRGEPFEQAFGKAFRTSLLVEETDWRGGLAARYGWLPLTTSSALLWLAASGLCVAAW
;
A
#
# COMPACT_ATOMS: atom_id res chain seq x y z
N MET A 1 53.31 5.40 -44.90
CA MET A 1 52.23 4.41 -45.10
C MET A 1 51.52 4.28 -43.76
N ARG A 2 50.34 4.87 -43.67
CA ARG A 2 49.57 4.97 -42.41
C ARG A 2 48.55 3.81 -42.40
N HIS A 3 48.67 2.89 -41.45
CA HIS A 3 47.66 1.84 -41.24
C HIS A 3 46.56 2.40 -40.33
N LEU A 4 45.35 2.56 -40.90
CA LEU A 4 44.09 2.74 -40.14
C LEU A 4 43.66 1.36 -39.58
N PRO A 5 43.28 1.27 -38.30
CA PRO A 5 42.56 0.07 -37.84
C PRO A 5 41.10 0.15 -38.23
N VAL A 6 40.68 -0.88 -38.92
CA VAL A 6 39.27 -1.14 -39.25
C VAL A 6 38.55 -1.56 -38.00
N LEU A 7 37.61 -0.72 -37.56
CA LEU A 7 36.71 -1.04 -36.43
C LEU A 7 35.64 -2.01 -36.93
N LEU A 8 35.78 -3.28 -36.58
CA LEU A 8 34.81 -4.32 -36.90
C LEU A 8 33.61 -4.19 -35.97
N LEU A 9 32.50 -3.60 -36.45
CA LEU A 9 31.21 -3.60 -35.76
C LEU A 9 30.62 -5.01 -35.87
N LEU A 10 30.75 -5.80 -34.81
CA LEU A 10 30.01 -7.05 -34.65
C LEU A 10 28.56 -6.71 -34.30
N LEU A 11 27.71 -6.70 -35.33
CA LEU A 11 26.25 -6.77 -35.17
C LEU A 11 25.90 -8.17 -34.64
N LEU A 12 25.77 -8.28 -33.31
CA LEU A 12 25.14 -9.43 -32.71
C LEU A 12 23.66 -9.37 -33.06
N ALA A 13 23.22 -10.19 -33.98
CA ALA A 13 21.83 -10.49 -34.23
C ALA A 13 21.25 -11.12 -32.94
N VAL A 14 20.52 -10.34 -32.19
CA VAL A 14 19.68 -10.85 -31.11
C VAL A 14 18.49 -11.54 -31.76
N PRO A 15 18.27 -12.86 -31.55
CA PRO A 15 17.05 -13.48 -32.02
C PRO A 15 15.87 -12.77 -31.34
N GLN A 16 14.93 -12.29 -32.16
CA GLN A 16 13.64 -11.83 -31.65
C GLN A 16 12.94 -13.03 -30.98
N ALA A 17 13.17 -13.20 -29.70
CA ALA A 17 12.28 -13.98 -28.87
C ALA A 17 10.91 -13.31 -28.98
N ARG A 18 9.93 -14.06 -29.50
CA ARG A 18 8.51 -13.70 -29.40
C ARG A 18 8.28 -13.20 -27.99
N ALA A 19 7.81 -11.96 -27.87
CA ALA A 19 7.32 -11.42 -26.63
C ALA A 19 6.22 -12.38 -26.12
N GLN A 20 6.60 -13.24 -25.18
CA GLN A 20 5.65 -13.78 -24.24
C GLN A 20 5.11 -12.53 -23.53
N GLU A 21 3.81 -12.35 -23.56
CA GLU A 21 3.16 -11.36 -22.72
C GLU A 21 3.74 -11.51 -21.31
N PRO A 22 4.20 -10.44 -20.68
CA PRO A 22 4.70 -10.53 -19.32
C PRO A 22 3.53 -11.06 -18.49
N GLY A 23 3.65 -12.29 -18.05
CA GLY A 23 2.79 -12.87 -17.06
C GLY A 23 2.71 -11.88 -15.90
N GLY A 24 1.48 -11.55 -15.50
CA GLY A 24 1.08 -10.42 -14.70
C GLY A 24 2.07 -10.05 -13.63
N ALA A 25 2.47 -8.80 -13.63
CA ALA A 25 2.93 -8.13 -12.44
C ALA A 25 1.76 -8.16 -11.43
N HIS A 26 1.68 -9.22 -10.65
CA HIS A 26 0.83 -9.32 -9.47
C HIS A 26 1.50 -8.52 -8.35
N GLY A 27 1.54 -7.24 -8.48
CA GLY A 27 2.08 -6.34 -7.48
C GLY A 27 1.34 -5.03 -7.55
N SER A 28 0.75 -4.61 -6.48
CA SER A 28 0.26 -3.28 -6.14
C SER A 28 -1.10 -2.80 -6.65
N HIS A 29 -1.71 -3.36 -7.68
CA HIS A 29 -3.02 -2.86 -8.16
C HIS A 29 -4.24 -3.66 -7.68
N ALA A 30 -4.03 -4.73 -6.93
CA ALA A 30 -5.11 -5.57 -6.40
C ALA A 30 -5.84 -4.97 -5.17
N HIS A 31 -5.41 -3.78 -4.71
CA HIS A 31 -5.80 -3.23 -3.41
C HIS A 31 -6.76 -2.03 -3.52
N GLU A 32 -7.30 -1.76 -4.68
CA GLU A 32 -8.00 -0.52 -4.89
C GLU A 32 -9.52 -0.68 -4.84
N MET A 33 -10.09 -0.83 -3.66
CA MET A 33 -11.50 -0.42 -3.48
C MET A 33 -11.86 -0.37 -2.00
N VAL A 34 -11.70 0.78 -1.40
CA VAL A 34 -12.61 1.14 -0.32
C VAL A 34 -13.99 1.28 -0.95
N VAL A 35 -14.79 0.24 -0.85
CA VAL A 35 -16.20 0.33 -1.22
C VAL A 35 -16.82 1.36 -0.27
N ASN A 36 -17.61 2.30 -0.79
CA ASN A 36 -18.48 3.11 0.06
C ASN A 36 -19.57 2.18 0.61
N ASP A 37 -19.21 1.46 1.67
CA ASP A 37 -19.99 0.38 2.25
C ASP A 37 -21.01 0.86 3.28
N ALA A 38 -21.03 2.15 3.63
CA ALA A 38 -21.92 2.70 4.63
C ALA A 38 -23.43 2.47 4.33
N ALA A 39 -23.78 2.33 3.05
CA ALA A 39 -25.14 2.03 2.62
C ALA A 39 -25.47 0.53 2.59
N LEU A 40 -24.48 -0.36 2.72
CA LEU A 40 -24.67 -1.79 2.72
C LEU A 40 -25.30 -2.26 4.04
N VAL A 41 -26.18 -3.23 3.98
CA VAL A 41 -26.76 -3.84 5.18
C VAL A 41 -26.06 -5.17 5.42
N PRO A 42 -25.25 -5.30 6.50
CA PRO A 42 -24.62 -6.57 6.80
C PRO A 42 -25.72 -7.61 7.07
N GLN A 43 -25.74 -8.67 6.27
CA GLN A 43 -26.52 -9.83 6.63
C GLN A 43 -25.80 -10.57 7.78
N GLY A 44 -26.55 -11.27 8.58
CA GLY A 44 -26.01 -12.19 9.58
C GLY A 44 -25.05 -13.21 8.96
N ARG A 45 -24.71 -14.26 9.68
CA ARG A 45 -23.77 -15.29 9.24
C ARG A 45 -24.12 -15.81 7.83
N PRO A 46 -23.21 -15.69 6.84
CA PRO A 46 -23.46 -16.22 5.50
C PRO A 46 -23.68 -17.73 5.51
N ALA A 47 -24.57 -18.23 4.66
CA ALA A 47 -24.95 -19.66 4.64
C ALA A 47 -23.76 -20.61 4.36
N LEU A 48 -22.72 -20.13 3.66
CA LEU A 48 -21.53 -20.90 3.31
C LEU A 48 -20.56 -21.06 4.48
N VAL A 49 -20.72 -20.30 5.56
CA VAL A 49 -19.86 -20.36 6.74
C VAL A 49 -20.09 -21.64 7.51
N SER A 50 -19.07 -22.49 7.60
CA SER A 50 -19.08 -23.77 8.30
C SER A 50 -18.41 -23.73 9.68
N GLY A 51 -17.56 -22.73 9.96
CA GLY A 51 -16.89 -22.57 11.24
C GLY A 51 -16.66 -21.12 11.62
N GLU A 52 -16.33 -20.92 12.90
CA GLU A 52 -16.00 -19.63 13.48
C GLU A 52 -14.88 -19.80 14.49
N LEU A 53 -13.90 -18.91 14.44
CA LEU A 53 -12.82 -18.78 15.44
C LEU A 53 -12.88 -17.36 16.01
N THR A 54 -12.74 -17.24 17.32
CA THR A 54 -12.76 -15.95 18.01
C THR A 54 -11.44 -15.75 18.75
N THR A 55 -10.85 -14.57 18.56
CA THR A 55 -9.72 -14.09 19.34
C THR A 55 -10.18 -12.88 20.19
N LYS A 56 -9.26 -12.18 20.84
CA LYS A 56 -9.60 -11.02 21.68
C LYS A 56 -10.32 -9.91 20.90
N ARG A 57 -9.88 -9.64 19.65
CA ARG A 57 -10.31 -8.49 18.83
C ARG A 57 -10.79 -8.89 17.43
N PHE A 58 -10.87 -10.21 17.14
CA PHE A 58 -11.31 -10.70 15.84
C PHE A 58 -12.33 -11.84 15.95
N ARG A 59 -13.21 -11.90 14.96
CA ARG A 59 -14.12 -13.00 14.67
C ARG A 59 -13.85 -13.48 13.24
N ILE A 60 -13.36 -14.70 13.10
CA ILE A 60 -13.00 -15.28 11.81
C ILE A 60 -14.06 -16.30 11.41
N LEU A 61 -14.91 -15.91 10.46
CA LEU A 61 -15.90 -16.80 9.83
C LEU A 61 -15.24 -17.47 8.62
N HIS A 62 -15.33 -18.79 8.52
CA HIS A 62 -14.66 -19.49 7.44
C HIS A 62 -15.53 -20.59 6.82
N THR A 63 -15.31 -20.88 5.53
CA THR A 63 -15.86 -22.05 4.85
C THR A 63 -15.14 -23.32 5.28
N ALA A 64 -15.67 -24.48 4.96
CA ALA A 64 -15.02 -25.76 5.25
C ALA A 64 -13.65 -25.88 4.60
N ALA A 65 -13.51 -25.38 3.37
CA ALA A 65 -12.26 -25.43 2.62
C ALA A 65 -11.19 -24.44 3.13
N ALA A 66 -11.58 -23.44 3.91
CA ALA A 66 -10.66 -22.41 4.48
C ALA A 66 -10.26 -22.67 5.94
N THR A 67 -10.67 -23.80 6.53
CA THR A 67 -10.47 -24.10 7.97
C THR A 67 -9.00 -24.02 8.42
N VAL A 68 -8.06 -24.52 7.63
CA VAL A 68 -6.63 -24.50 7.97
C VAL A 68 -6.12 -23.09 8.00
N ALA A 69 -6.36 -22.32 6.93
CA ALA A 69 -5.96 -20.93 6.83
C ALA A 69 -6.59 -20.05 7.94
N ALA A 70 -7.82 -20.33 8.35
CA ALA A 70 -8.46 -19.64 9.46
C ALA A 70 -7.75 -19.85 10.80
N ARG A 71 -7.26 -21.06 11.07
CA ARG A 71 -6.47 -21.36 12.29
C ARG A 71 -5.13 -20.65 12.28
N GLU A 72 -4.40 -20.75 11.17
CA GLU A 72 -3.11 -20.07 11.01
C GLU A 72 -3.26 -18.54 11.14
N LEU A 73 -4.34 -17.98 10.59
CA LEU A 73 -4.66 -16.57 10.75
C LEU A 73 -4.95 -16.21 12.20
N ALA A 74 -5.74 -17.02 12.91
CA ALA A 74 -6.11 -16.76 14.31
C ALA A 74 -4.88 -16.68 15.25
N GLU A 75 -3.81 -17.44 14.95
CA GLU A 75 -2.57 -17.44 15.73
C GLU A 75 -1.78 -16.14 15.64
N GLN A 76 -1.88 -15.39 14.55
CA GLN A 76 -1.04 -14.24 14.28
C GLN A 76 -1.80 -12.90 14.21
N ILE A 77 -3.12 -12.91 14.03
CA ILE A 77 -3.90 -11.70 13.71
C ILE A 77 -3.85 -10.64 14.81
N GLU A 78 -3.79 -11.03 16.08
CA GLU A 78 -3.67 -10.10 17.19
C GLU A 78 -2.34 -9.35 17.16
N SER A 79 -1.23 -10.04 16.89
CA SER A 79 0.09 -9.43 16.75
C SER A 79 0.16 -8.50 15.53
N ILE A 80 -0.52 -8.86 14.44
CA ILE A 80 -0.64 -7.99 13.26
C ILE A 80 -1.33 -6.68 13.66
N ARG A 81 -2.45 -6.76 14.39
CA ARG A 81 -3.18 -5.58 14.87
C ARG A 81 -2.35 -4.71 15.80
N ASP A 82 -1.59 -5.31 16.72
CA ASP A 82 -0.73 -4.56 17.64
C ASP A 82 0.32 -3.70 16.91
N GLY A 83 0.78 -4.16 15.73
CA GLY A 83 1.73 -3.41 14.91
C GLY A 83 1.23 -2.07 14.38
N PHE A 84 -0.09 -1.87 14.29
CA PHE A 84 -0.67 -0.61 13.80
C PHE A 84 -0.47 0.56 14.75
N GLY A 85 -0.32 0.29 16.05
CA GLY A 85 -0.08 1.32 17.04
C GLY A 85 1.18 2.15 16.80
N THR A 86 2.16 1.62 16.10
CA THR A 86 3.41 2.33 15.76
C THR A 86 3.21 3.42 14.70
N ILE A 87 2.19 3.28 13.86
CA ILE A 87 1.90 4.22 12.77
C ILE A 87 0.73 5.12 13.13
N LEU A 88 -0.37 4.55 13.63
CA LEU A 88 -1.59 5.29 13.98
C LEU A 88 -1.53 5.92 15.37
N GLY A 89 -0.59 5.49 16.23
CA GLY A 89 -0.54 5.89 17.64
C GLY A 89 -1.75 5.43 18.46
N ARG A 90 -2.68 4.69 17.87
CA ARG A 90 -3.94 4.22 18.46
C ARG A 90 -4.31 2.83 17.94
N ASP A 91 -5.05 2.09 18.75
CA ASP A 91 -5.81 0.93 18.32
C ASP A 91 -7.26 1.36 18.04
N TRP A 92 -7.95 0.64 17.16
CA TRP A 92 -9.35 0.91 16.87
C TRP A 92 -10.28 0.10 17.78
N PRO A 93 -11.51 0.59 18.04
CA PRO A 93 -12.47 -0.10 18.92
C PRO A 93 -13.10 -1.32 18.25
N GLY A 94 -13.69 -2.16 19.08
CA GLY A 94 -14.54 -3.26 18.63
C GLY A 94 -13.80 -4.50 18.13
N VAL A 95 -14.59 -5.42 17.57
CA VAL A 95 -14.15 -6.71 17.05
C VAL A 95 -14.27 -6.70 15.53
N THR A 96 -13.15 -6.94 14.84
CA THR A 96 -13.12 -7.04 13.38
C THR A 96 -13.54 -8.43 12.93
N GLU A 97 -14.52 -8.52 12.03
CA GLU A 97 -14.93 -9.76 11.39
C GLU A 97 -14.08 -10.03 10.16
N ILE A 98 -13.54 -11.23 10.04
CA ILE A 98 -12.85 -11.69 8.82
C ILE A 98 -13.68 -12.83 8.24
N ARG A 99 -14.07 -12.71 6.98
CA ARG A 99 -14.78 -13.74 6.21
C ARG A 99 -13.80 -14.41 5.27
N LEU A 100 -13.50 -15.66 5.52
CA LEU A 100 -12.47 -16.42 4.82
C LEU A 100 -13.09 -17.52 3.97
N GLY A 101 -13.01 -17.39 2.66
CA GLY A 101 -13.40 -18.39 1.66
C GLY A 101 -12.19 -18.88 0.87
N LYS A 102 -12.30 -20.05 0.22
CA LYS A 102 -11.22 -20.58 -0.60
C LYS A 102 -11.58 -20.52 -2.08
N GLY A 103 -10.86 -19.68 -2.80
CA GLY A 103 -11.06 -19.46 -4.23
C GLY A 103 -12.22 -18.51 -4.53
N ARG A 104 -12.29 -18.08 -5.78
CA ARG A 104 -13.15 -16.99 -6.24
C ARG A 104 -14.63 -17.16 -5.89
N SER A 105 -15.18 -18.36 -6.08
CA SER A 105 -16.60 -18.61 -5.85
C SER A 105 -17.01 -18.45 -4.39
N GLU A 106 -16.21 -18.99 -3.44
CA GLU A 106 -16.49 -18.84 -2.01
C GLU A 106 -16.23 -17.40 -1.54
N PHE A 107 -15.17 -16.78 -2.05
CA PHE A 107 -14.85 -15.38 -1.78
C PHE A 107 -16.03 -14.45 -2.13
N GLU A 108 -16.57 -14.55 -3.35
CA GLU A 108 -17.73 -13.74 -3.76
C GLU A 108 -19.02 -14.06 -2.96
N ALA A 109 -19.22 -15.32 -2.60
CA ALA A 109 -20.41 -15.75 -1.85
C ALA A 109 -20.42 -15.24 -0.39
N LEU A 110 -19.26 -14.87 0.16
CA LEU A 110 -19.11 -14.30 1.50
C LEU A 110 -19.22 -12.76 1.52
N ALA A 111 -19.27 -12.12 0.35
CA ALA A 111 -19.40 -10.67 0.23
C ALA A 111 -20.70 -10.14 0.84
N LEU A 112 -20.69 -8.87 1.26
CA LEU A 112 -21.92 -8.21 1.67
C LEU A 112 -22.85 -8.04 0.45
N PRO A 113 -24.17 -8.18 0.64
CA PRO A 113 -25.12 -7.92 -0.42
C PRO A 113 -24.97 -6.51 -0.97
N GLY A 114 -24.81 -6.40 -2.29
CA GLY A 114 -24.54 -5.13 -2.97
C GLY A 114 -23.06 -4.71 -2.97
N GLY A 115 -22.21 -5.31 -2.13
CA GLY A 115 -20.78 -5.00 -2.03
C GLY A 115 -19.90 -6.05 -2.73
N ARG A 116 -20.23 -6.43 -3.99
CA ARG A 116 -19.47 -7.46 -4.72
C ARG A 116 -18.06 -7.00 -5.01
N PRO A 117 -17.06 -7.85 -4.70
CA PRO A 117 -15.66 -7.53 -5.00
C PRO A 117 -15.40 -7.48 -6.52
N PRO A 118 -14.48 -6.61 -6.99
CA PRO A 118 -13.99 -6.62 -8.36
C PRO A 118 -13.45 -8.01 -8.75
N SER A 119 -13.44 -8.32 -10.06
CA SER A 119 -13.04 -9.65 -10.56
C SER A 119 -11.58 -10.03 -10.24
N TRP A 120 -10.73 -9.07 -10.03
CA TRP A 120 -9.31 -9.23 -9.71
C TRP A 120 -9.02 -9.21 -8.20
N ALA A 121 -9.95 -8.73 -7.35
CA ALA A 121 -9.72 -8.62 -5.92
C ALA A 121 -9.64 -9.99 -5.25
N VAL A 122 -8.66 -10.14 -4.37
CA VAL A 122 -8.45 -11.31 -3.49
C VAL A 122 -8.72 -10.99 -2.03
N ALA A 123 -8.88 -9.70 -1.72
CA ALA A 123 -9.31 -9.19 -0.43
C ALA A 123 -10.17 -7.94 -0.64
N LEU A 124 -10.99 -7.59 0.34
CA LEU A 124 -11.84 -6.40 0.31
C LEU A 124 -12.23 -6.01 1.73
N ALA A 125 -11.97 -4.76 2.11
CA ALA A 125 -12.48 -4.21 3.36
C ALA A 125 -13.86 -3.60 3.20
N TYR A 126 -14.67 -3.76 4.23
CA TYR A 126 -15.91 -3.00 4.48
C TYR A 126 -15.71 -2.20 5.78
N PRO A 127 -15.06 -1.02 5.69
CA PRO A 127 -14.62 -0.26 6.86
C PRO A 127 -15.78 0.15 7.78
N ALA A 128 -16.92 0.59 7.24
CA ALA A 128 -18.07 1.01 8.02
C ALA A 128 -18.68 -0.15 8.85
N HIS A 129 -18.51 -1.40 8.40
CA HIS A 129 -19.01 -2.60 9.06
C HIS A 129 -17.96 -3.35 9.85
N GLN A 130 -16.70 -2.92 9.80
CA GLN A 130 -15.57 -3.60 10.44
C GLN A 130 -15.41 -5.06 9.96
N ILE A 131 -15.63 -5.28 8.65
CA ILE A 131 -15.56 -6.59 8.01
C ILE A 131 -14.47 -6.60 6.95
N ILE A 132 -13.71 -7.69 6.89
CA ILE A 132 -12.76 -7.99 5.81
C ILE A 132 -13.18 -9.31 5.15
N LEU A 133 -13.28 -9.27 3.84
CA LEU A 133 -13.45 -10.44 2.99
C LEU A 133 -12.08 -10.85 2.45
N LEU A 134 -11.72 -12.14 2.50
CA LEU A 134 -10.39 -12.61 2.16
C LEU A 134 -10.43 -13.99 1.49
N ASP A 135 -9.67 -14.14 0.40
CA ASP A 135 -9.45 -15.45 -0.20
C ASP A 135 -8.30 -16.19 0.53
N ALA A 136 -8.62 -17.36 1.09
CA ALA A 136 -7.65 -18.19 1.78
C ALA A 136 -6.44 -18.60 0.93
N VAL A 137 -6.58 -18.66 -0.41
CA VAL A 137 -5.47 -18.95 -1.31
C VAL A 137 -4.46 -17.81 -1.30
N SER A 138 -4.95 -16.56 -1.29
CA SER A 138 -4.10 -15.38 -1.29
C SER A 138 -3.27 -15.25 -0.01
N LEU A 139 -3.76 -15.70 1.14
CA LEU A 139 -2.99 -15.66 2.40
C LEU A 139 -1.67 -16.42 2.35
N HIS A 140 -1.58 -17.44 1.51
CA HIS A 140 -0.37 -18.25 1.32
C HIS A 140 0.51 -17.73 0.18
N ALA A 141 0.06 -16.70 -0.55
CA ALA A 141 0.88 -16.03 -1.56
C ALA A 141 2.00 -15.21 -0.87
N PRO A 142 3.11 -14.92 -1.57
CA PRO A 142 4.22 -14.14 -1.00
C PRO A 142 3.82 -12.78 -0.43
N ASP A 143 2.78 -12.17 -0.97
CA ASP A 143 2.22 -10.87 -0.60
C ASP A 143 0.94 -10.95 0.27
N GLY A 144 0.50 -12.17 0.63
CA GLY A 144 -0.76 -12.38 1.34
C GLY A 144 -0.86 -11.66 2.68
N GLN A 145 0.24 -11.60 3.43
CA GLN A 145 0.31 -10.85 4.68
C GLN A 145 0.26 -9.33 4.45
N GLN A 146 0.81 -8.85 3.35
CA GLN A 146 0.74 -7.44 2.98
C GLN A 146 -0.70 -7.07 2.63
N THR A 147 -1.36 -7.86 1.79
CA THR A 147 -2.78 -7.70 1.43
C THR A 147 -3.67 -7.62 2.68
N LEU A 148 -3.54 -8.56 3.62
CA LEU A 148 -4.31 -8.53 4.87
C LEU A 148 -4.06 -7.25 5.68
N ARG A 149 -2.79 -6.83 5.82
CA ARG A 149 -2.45 -5.60 6.55
C ARG A 149 -3.01 -4.35 5.88
N HIS A 150 -3.02 -4.33 4.56
CA HIS A 150 -3.61 -3.25 3.77
C HIS A 150 -5.11 -3.10 4.08
N GLU A 151 -5.88 -4.19 3.99
CA GLU A 151 -7.31 -4.17 4.30
C GLU A 151 -7.59 -3.83 5.77
N LEU A 152 -6.75 -4.31 6.69
CA LEU A 152 -6.85 -3.94 8.10
C LEU A 152 -6.63 -2.44 8.33
N ALA A 153 -5.78 -1.76 7.53
CA ALA A 153 -5.59 -0.32 7.63
C ALA A 153 -6.87 0.45 7.29
N HIS A 154 -7.57 0.04 6.23
CA HIS A 154 -8.84 0.65 5.87
C HIS A 154 -9.91 0.45 6.95
N VAL A 155 -10.00 -0.76 7.51
CA VAL A 155 -10.90 -1.02 8.65
C VAL A 155 -10.51 -0.17 9.86
N ALA A 156 -9.24 -0.11 10.22
CA ALA A 156 -8.76 0.68 11.35
C ALA A 156 -9.15 2.16 11.19
N LEU A 157 -8.84 2.77 10.05
CA LEU A 157 -9.16 4.16 9.76
C LEU A 157 -10.67 4.41 9.75
N GLY A 158 -11.46 3.54 9.11
CA GLY A 158 -12.91 3.67 9.06
C GLY A 158 -13.60 3.54 10.44
N GLN A 159 -12.96 2.84 11.40
CA GLN A 159 -13.43 2.76 12.78
C GLN A 159 -12.95 3.93 13.66
N LEU A 160 -11.84 4.56 13.28
CA LEU A 160 -11.27 5.69 14.03
C LEU A 160 -11.92 7.03 13.65
N ALA A 161 -12.31 7.21 12.39
CA ALA A 161 -13.09 8.37 11.95
C ALA A 161 -13.87 8.06 10.67
N LYS A 162 -14.88 8.90 10.35
CA LYS A 162 -15.75 8.69 9.19
C LYS A 162 -15.11 9.11 7.87
N GLU A 163 -14.28 10.13 7.92
CA GLU A 163 -13.73 10.77 6.73
C GLU A 163 -12.23 10.98 6.89
N TRP A 164 -11.50 10.56 5.89
CA TRP A 164 -10.06 10.73 5.76
C TRP A 164 -9.73 11.12 4.33
N PRO A 165 -8.74 12.00 4.08
CA PRO A 165 -8.21 12.19 2.74
C PRO A 165 -7.73 10.87 2.15
N ARG A 166 -8.02 10.59 0.88
CA ARG A 166 -7.65 9.31 0.25
C ARG A 166 -6.15 9.07 0.31
N TRP A 167 -5.33 10.10 0.05
CA TRP A 167 -3.88 9.96 0.16
C TRP A 167 -3.41 9.50 1.55
N PHE A 168 -4.10 9.95 2.62
CA PHE A 168 -3.73 9.56 3.97
C PHE A 168 -4.10 8.09 4.24
N GLN A 169 -5.27 7.66 3.80
CA GLN A 169 -5.70 6.26 3.94
C GLN A 169 -4.74 5.32 3.23
N GLU A 170 -4.44 5.57 1.95
CA GLU A 170 -3.53 4.76 1.15
C GLU A 170 -2.09 4.83 1.69
N GLY A 171 -1.66 6.02 2.09
CA GLY A 171 -0.35 6.21 2.70
C GLY A 171 -0.17 5.41 3.99
N VAL A 172 -1.17 5.34 4.85
CA VAL A 172 -1.16 4.50 6.05
C VAL A 172 -1.12 3.03 5.66
N ALA A 173 -2.00 2.58 4.74
CA ALA A 173 -2.08 1.21 4.30
C ALA A 173 -0.72 0.72 3.75
N GLN A 174 -0.09 1.49 2.86
CA GLN A 174 1.22 1.18 2.30
C GLN A 174 2.37 1.17 3.33
N ASN A 175 2.24 1.94 4.41
CA ASN A 175 3.24 1.95 5.47
C ASN A 175 3.13 0.72 6.38
N VAL A 176 1.93 0.27 6.73
CA VAL A 176 1.74 -0.92 7.58
C VAL A 176 2.09 -2.22 6.86
N THR A 177 2.03 -2.23 5.51
CA THR A 177 2.46 -3.38 4.69
C THR A 177 3.97 -3.42 4.50
N GLY A 178 4.64 -2.29 4.63
CA GLY A 178 6.07 -2.14 4.33
C GLY A 178 6.35 -1.91 2.83
N GLU A 179 5.33 -1.77 1.99
CA GLU A 179 5.46 -1.54 0.53
C GLU A 179 6.25 -0.28 0.19
N ARG A 180 6.27 0.71 1.07
CA ARG A 180 7.07 1.94 0.92
C ARG A 180 8.56 1.69 0.65
N TYR A 181 9.07 0.51 0.98
CA TYR A 181 10.46 0.14 0.76
C TYR A 181 10.67 -0.64 -0.55
N SER A 182 9.62 -0.84 -1.35
CA SER A 182 9.71 -1.59 -2.60
C SER A 182 10.44 -0.79 -3.68
N ILE A 183 11.08 -1.52 -4.59
CA ILE A 183 11.71 -0.93 -5.79
C ILE A 183 10.66 -0.19 -6.65
N THR A 184 9.43 -0.69 -6.67
CA THR A 184 8.31 -0.07 -7.41
C THR A 184 8.04 1.33 -6.88
N HIS A 185 7.91 1.51 -5.56
CA HIS A 185 7.71 2.83 -4.95
C HIS A 185 8.89 3.77 -5.21
N TYR A 186 10.11 3.27 -5.05
CA TYR A 186 11.29 4.09 -5.36
C TYR A 186 11.31 4.53 -6.82
N SER A 187 11.01 3.63 -7.76
CA SER A 187 10.95 3.93 -9.19
C SER A 187 9.84 4.93 -9.53
N ALA A 188 8.67 4.80 -8.88
CA ALA A 188 7.56 5.74 -9.04
C ALA A 188 7.94 7.15 -8.54
N LEU A 189 8.55 7.27 -7.37
CA LEU A 189 9.03 8.54 -6.84
C LEU A 189 10.18 9.14 -7.66
N PHE A 190 11.10 8.31 -8.17
CA PHE A 190 12.13 8.76 -9.09
C PHE A 190 11.52 9.36 -10.37
N ARG A 191 10.54 8.68 -10.97
CA ARG A 191 9.78 9.20 -12.13
C ARG A 191 9.06 10.50 -11.78
N ALA A 192 8.36 10.55 -10.64
CA ALA A 192 7.63 11.73 -10.20
C ALA A 192 8.55 12.96 -10.09
N VAL A 193 9.73 12.80 -9.49
CA VAL A 193 10.71 13.89 -9.32
C VAL A 193 11.34 14.30 -10.63
N THR A 194 11.79 13.33 -11.45
CA THR A 194 12.53 13.63 -12.70
C THR A 194 11.65 14.13 -13.83
N GLN A 195 10.34 13.87 -13.77
CA GLN A 195 9.33 14.32 -14.75
C GLN A 195 8.46 15.48 -14.21
N GLU A 196 8.77 16.00 -13.02
CA GLU A 196 8.01 17.07 -12.37
C GLU A 196 6.51 16.73 -12.20
N ARG A 197 6.20 15.47 -11.89
CA ARG A 197 4.84 14.92 -11.77
C ARG A 197 4.45 14.59 -10.33
N VAL A 198 4.95 15.32 -9.36
CA VAL A 198 4.53 15.18 -7.95
C VAL A 198 3.18 15.88 -7.77
N PHE A 199 2.16 15.15 -7.33
CA PHE A 199 0.82 15.68 -7.07
C PHE A 199 0.80 16.56 -5.82
N HIS A 200 -0.14 17.50 -5.73
CA HIS A 200 -0.50 18.12 -4.47
C HIS A 200 -1.43 17.20 -3.67
N PHE A 201 -1.29 17.19 -2.34
CA PHE A 201 -2.14 16.35 -1.51
C PHE A 201 -3.60 16.81 -1.48
N GLU A 202 -3.84 18.07 -1.78
CA GLU A 202 -5.19 18.60 -2.00
C GLU A 202 -5.85 17.92 -3.22
N ASP A 203 -5.11 17.70 -4.32
CA ASP A 203 -5.60 17.01 -5.51
C ASP A 203 -5.85 15.51 -5.25
N LEU A 204 -5.15 14.91 -4.30
CA LEU A 204 -5.29 13.51 -3.90
C LEU A 204 -6.24 13.31 -2.71
N HIS A 205 -7.05 14.31 -2.36
CA HIS A 205 -7.99 14.22 -1.26
C HIS A 205 -9.15 13.28 -1.60
N ASP A 206 -9.88 13.58 -2.66
CA ASP A 206 -11.04 12.81 -3.14
C ASP A 206 -10.80 12.23 -4.53
N ASP A 207 -10.08 12.95 -5.38
CA ASP A 207 -9.75 12.53 -6.73
C ASP A 207 -8.48 11.69 -6.76
N TRP A 208 -8.51 10.64 -7.57
CA TRP A 208 -7.36 9.75 -7.76
C TRP A 208 -7.07 9.62 -9.25
N PRO A 209 -5.80 9.63 -9.65
CA PRO A 209 -5.48 9.55 -11.06
C PRO A 209 -5.92 8.20 -11.67
N ASP A 210 -6.38 8.24 -12.93
CA ASP A 210 -6.84 7.04 -13.66
C ASP A 210 -5.71 6.34 -14.43
N HIS A 211 -4.68 7.11 -14.81
CA HIS A 211 -3.59 6.54 -15.60
C HIS A 211 -2.68 5.70 -14.71
N PRO A 212 -2.37 4.42 -15.08
CA PRO A 212 -1.64 3.50 -14.20
C PRO A 212 -0.31 4.04 -13.64
N ALA A 213 0.48 4.74 -14.46
CA ALA A 213 1.75 5.32 -14.01
C ALA A 213 1.56 6.44 -12.98
N ASP A 214 0.46 7.17 -13.04
CA ASP A 214 0.11 8.23 -12.09
C ASP A 214 -0.48 7.66 -10.80
N VAL A 215 -1.25 6.60 -10.92
CA VAL A 215 -1.73 5.80 -9.77
C VAL A 215 -0.53 5.30 -8.94
N GLU A 216 0.49 4.72 -9.58
CA GLU A 216 1.72 4.30 -8.89
C GLU A 216 2.42 5.47 -8.18
N ILE A 217 2.48 6.64 -8.83
CA ILE A 217 3.07 7.85 -8.22
C ILE A 217 2.23 8.28 -7.00
N ALA A 218 0.91 8.34 -7.14
CA ALA A 218 0.02 8.75 -6.05
C ALA A 218 0.16 7.83 -4.82
N TYR A 219 0.20 6.51 -5.00
CA TYR A 219 0.46 5.55 -3.92
C TYR A 219 1.83 5.75 -3.28
N ALA A 220 2.89 5.79 -4.10
CA ALA A 220 4.26 5.94 -3.60
C ALA A 220 4.48 7.27 -2.86
N GLN A 221 3.90 8.35 -3.36
CA GLN A 221 3.93 9.67 -2.76
C GLN A 221 3.20 9.69 -1.42
N SER A 222 2.00 9.15 -1.36
CA SER A 222 1.19 9.03 -0.14
C SER A 222 1.93 8.23 0.94
N ALA A 223 2.49 7.08 0.56
CA ALA A 223 3.30 6.27 1.47
C ALA A 223 4.53 7.01 2.00
N ALA A 224 5.26 7.70 1.12
CA ALA A 224 6.46 8.44 1.48
C ALA A 224 6.16 9.64 2.40
N PHE A 225 5.04 10.32 2.19
CA PHE A 225 4.66 11.45 3.03
C PHE A 225 4.15 11.00 4.40
N VAL A 226 3.30 9.98 4.49
CA VAL A 226 2.90 9.41 5.80
C VAL A 226 4.10 8.88 6.56
N ALA A 227 5.07 8.24 5.88
CA ALA A 227 6.33 7.83 6.51
C ALA A 227 7.14 9.02 7.03
N HIS A 228 7.19 10.12 6.28
CA HIS A 228 7.84 11.36 6.69
C HIS A 228 7.18 11.95 7.94
N LEU A 229 5.84 12.03 7.97
CA LEU A 229 5.10 12.52 9.14
C LEU A 229 5.37 11.66 10.37
N SER A 230 5.29 10.33 10.23
CA SER A 230 5.57 9.41 11.33
C SER A 230 7.01 9.51 11.85
N ALA A 231 7.99 9.67 10.95
CA ALA A 231 9.39 9.80 11.32
C ALA A 231 9.72 11.15 11.98
N LYS A 232 9.10 12.23 11.50
CA LYS A 232 9.36 13.60 11.98
C LYS A 232 8.67 13.90 13.30
N PHE A 233 7.41 13.47 13.45
CA PHE A 233 6.55 13.86 14.57
C PHE A 233 6.28 12.72 15.56
N GLY A 234 6.51 11.48 15.15
CA GLY A 234 6.33 10.29 15.99
C GLY A 234 4.89 9.83 16.17
N PRO A 235 4.68 8.67 16.83
CA PRO A 235 3.37 8.05 16.97
C PRO A 235 2.41 8.85 17.87
N GLN A 236 2.92 9.66 18.80
CA GLN A 236 2.07 10.49 19.66
C GLN A 236 1.32 11.54 18.83
N ALA A 237 2.02 12.29 17.99
CA ALA A 237 1.40 13.31 17.13
C ALA A 237 0.44 12.68 16.10
N MET A 238 0.77 11.50 15.56
CA MET A 238 -0.15 10.73 14.73
C MET A 238 -1.42 10.35 15.50
N GLY A 239 -1.29 9.91 16.75
CA GLY A 239 -2.43 9.62 17.61
C GLY A 239 -3.29 10.86 17.93
N GLU A 240 -2.67 12.03 18.13
CA GLU A 240 -3.38 13.30 18.33
C GLU A 240 -4.18 13.70 17.08
N LEU A 241 -3.62 13.51 15.88
CA LEU A 241 -4.33 13.69 14.61
C LEU A 241 -5.55 12.77 14.54
N VAL A 242 -5.32 11.46 14.75
CA VAL A 242 -6.38 10.45 14.71
C VAL A 242 -7.50 10.76 15.69
N ASP A 243 -7.18 11.11 16.92
CA ASP A 243 -8.16 11.47 17.95
C ASP A 243 -8.97 12.73 17.56
N ALA A 244 -8.32 13.74 16.98
CA ALA A 244 -8.98 14.97 16.58
C ALA A 244 -9.97 14.74 15.44
N VAL A 245 -9.55 14.02 14.40
CA VAL A 245 -10.44 13.65 13.27
C VAL A 245 -11.58 12.76 13.77
N GLY A 246 -11.29 11.80 14.65
CA GLY A 246 -12.30 10.92 15.27
C GLY A 246 -13.37 11.67 16.08
N ARG A 247 -13.04 12.85 16.62
CA ARG A 247 -14.02 13.76 17.25
C ARG A 247 -14.81 14.60 16.25
N GLY A 248 -14.57 14.45 14.96
CA GLY A 248 -15.25 15.20 13.90
C GLY A 248 -14.57 16.53 13.53
N GLU A 249 -13.30 16.73 13.94
CA GLU A 249 -12.55 17.89 13.48
C GLU A 249 -12.16 17.71 12.00
N PRO A 250 -12.29 18.75 11.15
CA PRO A 250 -11.78 18.68 9.78
C PRO A 250 -10.30 18.31 9.76
N PHE A 251 -9.91 17.44 8.81
CA PHE A 251 -8.56 16.86 8.74
C PHE A 251 -7.45 17.92 8.80
N GLU A 252 -7.56 18.99 8.04
CA GLU A 252 -6.54 20.05 7.99
C GLU A 252 -6.38 20.79 9.33
N GLN A 253 -7.49 21.00 10.04
CA GLN A 253 -7.45 21.62 11.38
C GLN A 253 -6.80 20.68 12.41
N ALA A 254 -7.18 19.40 12.35
CA ALA A 254 -6.60 18.35 13.17
C ALA A 254 -5.09 18.20 12.89
N PHE A 255 -4.71 18.22 11.61
CA PHE A 255 -3.31 18.21 11.17
C PHE A 255 -2.52 19.38 11.77
N GLY A 256 -3.04 20.61 11.65
CA GLY A 256 -2.40 21.80 12.18
C GLY A 256 -2.19 21.75 13.69
N LYS A 257 -3.13 21.17 14.44
CA LYS A 257 -3.02 21.00 15.90
C LYS A 257 -2.01 19.92 16.27
N ALA A 258 -2.06 18.77 15.62
CA ALA A 258 -1.21 17.63 15.94
C ALA A 258 0.26 17.88 15.59
N PHE A 259 0.52 18.43 14.41
CA PHE A 259 1.89 18.61 13.89
C PHE A 259 2.46 20.01 14.09
N ARG A 260 1.67 20.96 14.62
CA ARG A 260 2.08 22.37 14.83
C ARG A 260 2.53 23.08 13.55
N THR A 261 2.05 22.63 12.41
CA THR A 261 2.29 23.17 11.07
C THR A 261 1.08 22.91 10.17
N SER A 262 0.86 23.71 9.11
CA SER A 262 -0.21 23.40 8.15
C SER A 262 0.22 22.30 7.18
N LEU A 263 -0.75 21.59 6.60
CA LEU A 263 -0.50 20.58 5.57
C LEU A 263 0.30 21.17 4.40
N LEU A 264 -0.08 22.35 3.91
CA LEU A 264 0.59 23.02 2.80
C LEU A 264 2.08 23.35 3.10
N VAL A 265 2.38 23.83 4.30
CA VAL A 265 3.76 24.12 4.71
C VAL A 265 4.58 22.83 4.79
N GLU A 266 4.04 21.80 5.43
CA GLU A 266 4.73 20.52 5.59
C GLU A 266 4.93 19.79 4.25
N GLU A 267 3.92 19.85 3.37
CA GLU A 267 4.04 19.35 1.99
C GLU A 267 5.14 20.07 1.23
N THR A 268 5.18 21.40 1.32
CA THR A 268 6.20 22.22 0.62
C THR A 268 7.61 21.86 1.07
N ASP A 269 7.82 21.73 2.38
CA ASP A 269 9.11 21.35 2.95
C ASP A 269 9.53 19.93 2.51
N TRP A 270 8.58 18.98 2.56
CA TRP A 270 8.80 17.61 2.14
C TRP A 270 9.13 17.51 0.65
N ARG A 271 8.38 18.21 -0.22
CA ARG A 271 8.64 18.28 -1.68
C ARG A 271 10.01 18.85 -1.99
N GLY A 272 10.45 19.88 -1.27
CA GLY A 272 11.79 20.43 -1.40
C GLY A 272 12.92 19.43 -1.18
N GLY A 273 12.67 18.39 -0.36
CA GLY A 273 13.63 17.33 -0.10
C GLY A 273 13.59 16.13 -1.07
N LEU A 274 12.58 16.03 -1.95
CA LEU A 274 12.37 14.84 -2.80
C LEU A 274 13.50 14.63 -3.81
N ALA A 275 14.00 15.69 -4.46
CA ALA A 275 15.06 15.58 -5.46
C ALA A 275 16.36 15.01 -4.87
N ALA A 276 16.67 15.35 -3.63
CA ALA A 276 17.83 14.80 -2.94
C ALA A 276 17.64 13.32 -2.55
N ARG A 277 16.41 12.87 -2.30
CA ARG A 277 16.11 11.49 -1.87
C ARG A 277 15.88 10.55 -3.04
N TYR A 278 15.16 11.00 -4.07
CA TYR A 278 14.63 10.18 -5.15
C TYR A 278 15.04 10.64 -6.55
N GLY A 279 15.83 11.73 -6.69
CA GLY A 279 16.33 12.21 -7.97
C GLY A 279 17.62 11.50 -8.41
N TRP A 280 18.34 12.15 -9.30
CA TRP A 280 19.60 11.61 -9.84
C TRP A 280 20.75 11.60 -8.82
N LEU A 281 20.72 12.47 -7.79
CA LEU A 281 21.80 12.62 -6.83
C LEU A 281 22.16 11.31 -6.10
N PRO A 282 21.21 10.52 -5.53
CA PRO A 282 21.53 9.24 -4.92
C PRO A 282 22.20 8.25 -5.87
N LEU A 283 21.82 8.26 -7.16
CA LEU A 283 22.43 7.40 -8.17
C LEU A 283 23.86 7.85 -8.50
N THR A 284 24.10 9.15 -8.64
CA THR A 284 25.42 9.69 -8.98
C THR A 284 26.41 9.58 -7.83
N THR A 285 25.95 9.55 -6.58
CA THR A 285 26.76 9.40 -5.37
C THR A 285 26.86 7.96 -4.86
N SER A 286 26.20 7.00 -5.52
CA SER A 286 26.20 5.62 -5.09
C SER A 286 27.56 4.95 -5.28
N SER A 287 27.97 4.10 -4.33
CA SER A 287 29.19 3.28 -4.47
C SER A 287 29.17 2.40 -5.72
N ALA A 288 28.01 2.00 -6.21
CA ALA A 288 27.87 1.21 -7.43
C ALA A 288 28.42 1.94 -8.68
N LEU A 289 28.19 3.25 -8.80
CA LEU A 289 28.77 4.03 -9.91
C LEU A 289 30.29 4.18 -9.76
N LEU A 290 30.79 4.34 -8.55
CA LEU A 290 32.24 4.35 -8.30
C LEU A 290 32.87 3.03 -8.70
N TRP A 291 32.26 1.90 -8.37
CA TRP A 291 32.72 0.57 -8.79
C TRP A 291 32.60 0.35 -10.28
N LEU A 292 31.54 0.82 -10.96
CA LEU A 292 31.41 0.77 -12.40
C LEU A 292 32.46 1.62 -13.10
N ALA A 293 32.72 2.83 -12.61
CA ALA A 293 33.78 3.69 -13.13
C ALA A 293 35.15 3.06 -12.93
N ALA A 294 35.46 2.51 -11.76
CA ALA A 294 36.70 1.81 -11.49
C ALA A 294 36.87 0.56 -12.39
N SER A 295 35.81 -0.23 -12.57
CA SER A 295 35.82 -1.38 -13.47
C SER A 295 36.04 -0.98 -14.92
N GLY A 296 35.40 0.10 -15.39
CA GLY A 296 35.59 0.65 -16.72
C GLY A 296 37.04 1.15 -16.96
N LEU A 297 37.62 1.80 -15.95
CA LEU A 297 39.02 2.23 -16.00
C LEU A 297 40.00 1.03 -16.04
N CYS A 298 39.72 -0.03 -15.27
CA CYS A 298 40.54 -1.25 -15.33
C CYS A 298 40.48 -1.92 -16.71
N VAL A 299 39.28 -1.98 -17.35
CA VAL A 299 39.13 -2.53 -18.70
C VAL A 299 39.82 -1.67 -19.76
N ALA A 300 39.77 -0.34 -19.61
CA ALA A 300 40.44 0.60 -20.54
C ALA A 300 41.97 0.62 -20.41
N ALA A 301 42.48 0.23 -19.24
CA ALA A 301 43.94 0.18 -18.96
C ALA A 301 44.57 -1.17 -19.33
N TRP A 302 43.75 -2.18 -19.61
CA TRP A 302 44.22 -3.51 -20.04
C TRP A 302 44.19 -3.64 -21.56
#